data_95c380e8bff08e484deb76d46bc02276
#
_entry.id   95c380e8bff08e484deb76d46bc02276
#
_cell.length_a   1.000
_cell.length_b   1.000
_cell.length_c   1.000
_cell.angle_alpha   90.00
_cell.angle_beta   90.00
_cell.angle_gamma   90.00
#
_symmetry.space_group_name_H-M   'P 1'
#
loop_
_entity.id
_entity.type
_entity.pdbx_description
1 polymer ?
#
loop_
_entity_poly.entity_id
_entity_poly.type
_entity_poly.pdbx_seq_one_letter_code
_entity_poly.pdbx_strand_id
1 'polypeptide(L)'
;ERYTQTAELINSERSNEMTDSTVIMILSESFSDPTRVSGISFSEDPMPAIRSVKNTTTSGLMVSPAYGGGTANIEFQALTGLSMALYDPTLSSAYQQLVPNMDNPFSFNQLWDSKQGDGSVAFHPYNRNMYFRDRNYKSFGFNRFYALDGEDQMTDLAKIDAAWYASDESTYCNVLDYLSETDDTEQFVQVVTMQNHMPYDSWYQNNQFIDGDTSVDLTDDERV
;
A
#
# COMPACT_ATOMS: atom_id res chain seq x y z
N GLU A 1 -28.48 -1.25 14.37
CA GLU A 1 -29.76 -0.76 13.83
C GLU A 1 -29.56 0.54 13.02
N ARG A 2 -29.01 1.63 13.61
CA ARG A 2 -28.80 2.90 12.89
C ARG A 2 -27.84 2.76 11.71
N TYR A 3 -26.73 2.07 11.87
CA TYR A 3 -25.76 1.84 10.78
C TYR A 3 -26.35 0.96 9.68
N THR A 4 -27.14 -0.04 10.02
CA THR A 4 -27.83 -0.90 9.05
C THR A 4 -28.81 -0.10 8.20
N GLN A 5 -29.64 0.74 8.83
CA GLN A 5 -30.60 1.60 8.13
C GLN A 5 -29.90 2.59 7.19
N THR A 6 -28.78 3.18 7.63
CA THR A 6 -28.00 4.10 6.79
C THR A 6 -27.38 3.35 5.60
N ALA A 7 -26.85 2.16 5.81
CA ALA A 7 -26.28 1.34 4.74
C ALA A 7 -27.36 0.92 3.72
N GLU A 8 -28.53 0.51 4.19
CA GLU A 8 -29.69 0.17 3.33
C GLU A 8 -30.10 1.37 2.46
N LEU A 9 -30.18 2.57 3.05
CA LEU A 9 -30.52 3.79 2.30
C LEU A 9 -29.46 4.08 1.22
N ILE A 10 -28.17 4.09 1.59
CA ILE A 10 -27.08 4.33 0.65
C ILE A 10 -27.09 3.28 -0.46
N ASN A 11 -27.26 2.01 -0.14
CA ASN A 11 -27.27 0.93 -1.12
C ASN A 11 -28.47 1.03 -2.07
N SER A 12 -29.62 1.52 -1.60
CA SER A 12 -30.81 1.71 -2.45
C SER A 12 -30.63 2.81 -3.51
N GLU A 13 -29.69 3.73 -3.30
CA GLU A 13 -29.39 4.84 -4.22
C GLU A 13 -28.23 4.51 -5.19
N ARG A 14 -27.52 3.40 -4.99
CA ARG A 14 -26.42 2.97 -5.87
C ARG A 14 -26.96 2.34 -7.14
N SER A 15 -26.36 2.72 -8.27
CA SER A 15 -26.68 2.13 -9.58
C SER A 15 -25.79 0.93 -9.93
N ASN A 16 -24.60 0.84 -9.32
CA ASN A 16 -23.61 -0.23 -9.55
C ASN A 16 -23.01 -0.67 -8.22
N GLU A 17 -22.60 -1.93 -8.15
CA GLU A 17 -21.82 -2.44 -7.03
C GLU A 17 -20.32 -2.20 -7.27
N MET A 18 -19.58 -1.90 -6.23
CA MET A 18 -18.11 -1.75 -6.31
C MET A 18 -17.44 -3.05 -6.77
N THR A 19 -18.03 -4.17 -6.42
CA THR A 19 -17.58 -5.51 -6.80
C THR A 19 -17.76 -5.86 -8.27
N ASP A 20 -18.46 -5.02 -9.05
CA ASP A 20 -18.55 -5.16 -10.52
C ASP A 20 -17.33 -4.53 -11.24
N SER A 21 -16.25 -4.32 -10.50
CA SER A 21 -15.03 -3.70 -11.03
C SER A 21 -13.80 -4.33 -10.39
N THR A 22 -12.65 -4.23 -11.06
CA THR A 22 -11.36 -4.44 -10.44
C THR A 22 -10.99 -3.24 -9.58
N VAL A 23 -10.75 -3.47 -8.30
CA VAL A 23 -10.25 -2.46 -7.37
C VAL A 23 -8.79 -2.77 -7.02
N ILE A 24 -7.89 -1.84 -7.32
CA ILE A 24 -6.48 -1.94 -6.98
C ILE A 24 -6.20 -0.97 -5.83
N MET A 25 -5.88 -1.51 -4.66
CA MET A 25 -5.48 -0.73 -3.49
C MET A 25 -3.97 -0.75 -3.35
N ILE A 26 -3.33 0.39 -3.51
CA ILE A 26 -1.87 0.51 -3.43
C ILE A 26 -1.48 1.24 -2.16
N LEU A 27 -0.67 0.61 -1.32
CA LEU A 27 0.06 1.24 -0.25
C LEU A 27 1.51 1.43 -0.71
N SER A 28 1.84 2.66 -1.11
CA SER A 28 3.21 3.04 -1.46
C SER A 28 3.97 3.32 -0.17
N GLU A 29 4.88 2.41 0.20
CA GLU A 29 5.63 2.44 1.45
C GLU A 29 6.44 3.72 1.59
N SER A 30 6.29 4.41 2.72
CA SER A 30 6.99 5.65 3.07
C SER A 30 6.93 6.78 2.02
N PHE A 31 6.02 6.68 1.03
CA PHE A 31 5.85 7.72 0.03
C PHE A 31 5.19 8.96 0.63
N SER A 32 5.80 10.12 0.45
CA SER A 32 5.26 11.40 0.94
C SER A 32 5.55 12.54 -0.03
N ASP A 33 4.79 13.63 0.08
CA ASP A 33 5.04 14.85 -0.71
C ASP A 33 6.11 15.72 -0.02
N PRO A 34 7.35 15.77 -0.54
CA PRO A 34 8.44 16.51 0.11
C PRO A 34 8.21 18.01 0.13
N THR A 35 7.35 18.54 -0.74
CA THR A 35 7.00 19.98 -0.74
C THR A 35 6.24 20.43 0.50
N ARG A 36 5.80 19.49 1.35
CA ARG A 36 5.12 19.76 2.62
C ARG A 36 6.06 19.92 3.81
N VAL A 37 7.34 19.65 3.62
CA VAL A 37 8.35 19.86 4.66
C VAL A 37 8.57 21.36 4.84
N SER A 38 8.37 21.84 6.08
CA SER A 38 8.53 23.27 6.38
C SER A 38 9.98 23.72 6.20
N GLY A 39 10.17 24.87 5.54
CA GLY A 39 11.48 25.46 5.34
C GLY A 39 12.24 24.93 4.12
N ILE A 40 11.69 23.97 3.39
CA ILE A 40 12.28 23.47 2.14
C ILE A 40 11.47 23.98 0.96
N SER A 41 12.17 24.40 -0.10
CA SER A 41 11.58 24.76 -1.38
C SER A 41 12.36 24.08 -2.51
N PHE A 42 11.66 23.73 -3.56
CA PHE A 42 12.22 23.08 -4.75
C PHE A 42 12.21 24.03 -5.94
N SER A 43 13.24 24.03 -6.75
CA SER A 43 13.31 24.78 -8.01
C SER A 43 12.31 24.24 -9.04
N GLU A 44 12.01 22.95 -8.98
CA GLU A 44 11.03 22.26 -9.82
C GLU A 44 10.12 21.39 -8.96
N ASP A 45 8.95 21.02 -9.48
CA ASP A 45 8.07 20.08 -8.79
C ASP A 45 8.71 18.68 -8.74
N PRO A 46 9.02 18.14 -7.56
CA PRO A 46 9.66 16.80 -7.44
C PRO A 46 8.74 15.65 -7.83
N MET A 47 7.41 15.88 -7.99
CA MET A 47 6.44 14.82 -8.28
C MET A 47 5.38 15.26 -9.31
N PRO A 48 5.79 15.71 -10.51
CA PRO A 48 4.86 16.31 -11.46
C PRO A 48 3.78 15.32 -11.95
N ALA A 49 4.11 14.06 -12.13
CA ALA A 49 3.16 13.04 -12.56
C ALA A 49 2.08 12.76 -11.50
N ILE A 50 2.50 12.55 -10.25
CA ILE A 50 1.57 12.34 -9.12
C ILE A 50 0.68 13.56 -8.91
N ARG A 51 1.25 14.76 -9.03
CA ARG A 51 0.49 16.01 -8.89
C ARG A 51 -0.53 16.18 -10.00
N SER A 52 -0.21 15.79 -11.23
CA SER A 52 -1.16 15.75 -12.34
C SER A 52 -2.34 14.82 -12.06
N VAL A 53 -2.08 13.60 -11.62
CA VAL A 53 -3.13 12.65 -11.24
C VAL A 53 -3.98 13.20 -10.09
N LYS A 54 -3.34 13.74 -9.04
CA LYS A 54 -4.01 14.37 -7.90
C LYS A 54 -4.96 15.49 -8.30
N ASN A 55 -4.61 16.29 -9.32
CA ASN A 55 -5.42 17.41 -9.77
C ASN A 55 -6.61 17.00 -10.66
N THR A 56 -6.59 15.80 -11.21
CA THR A 56 -7.60 15.29 -12.15
C THR A 56 -8.48 14.18 -11.56
N THR A 57 -8.18 13.72 -10.36
CA THR A 57 -8.92 12.64 -9.67
C THR A 57 -9.29 13.04 -8.26
N THR A 58 -10.08 12.21 -7.59
CA THR A 58 -10.36 12.37 -6.15
C THR A 58 -9.07 12.22 -5.37
N SER A 59 -8.72 13.21 -4.59
CA SER A 59 -7.49 13.24 -3.79
C SER A 59 -7.68 13.94 -2.47
N GLY A 60 -6.83 13.64 -1.50
CA GLY A 60 -6.85 14.25 -0.18
C GLY A 60 -5.68 13.82 0.69
N LEU A 61 -5.70 14.30 1.92
CA LEU A 61 -4.78 13.87 2.96
C LEU A 61 -5.46 12.82 3.82
N MET A 62 -4.76 11.75 4.09
CA MET A 62 -5.17 10.73 5.03
C MET A 62 -4.26 10.78 6.27
N VAL A 63 -4.87 10.67 7.45
CA VAL A 63 -4.09 10.55 8.69
C VAL A 63 -3.50 9.15 8.75
N SER A 64 -2.17 9.05 8.75
CA SER A 64 -1.47 7.81 9.00
C SER A 64 -1.39 7.56 10.50
N PRO A 65 -1.82 6.39 11.00
CA PRO A 65 -1.72 6.04 12.42
C PRO A 65 -0.33 5.57 12.81
N ALA A 66 0.53 5.30 11.85
CA ALA A 66 1.87 4.79 12.08
C ALA A 66 2.87 5.94 12.13
N TYR A 67 3.67 5.98 13.19
CA TYR A 67 4.79 6.90 13.34
C TYR A 67 6.10 6.13 13.14
N GLY A 68 6.81 6.46 12.05
CA GLY A 68 8.14 5.88 11.79
C GLY A 68 8.13 4.35 11.61
N GLY A 69 7.18 3.82 10.86
CA GLY A 69 6.99 2.39 10.64
C GLY A 69 5.56 1.96 10.93
N GLY A 70 5.30 0.64 10.90
CA GLY A 70 3.97 0.13 11.21
C GLY A 70 3.04 0.07 9.99
N THR A 71 3.59 -0.14 8.81
CA THR A 71 2.86 -0.39 7.54
C THR A 71 1.72 -1.38 7.73
N ALA A 72 1.95 -2.44 8.49
CA ALA A 72 0.93 -3.45 8.82
C ALA A 72 -0.30 -2.88 9.53
N ASN A 73 -0.16 -1.80 10.31
CA ASN A 73 -1.30 -1.12 10.94
C ASN A 73 -2.09 -0.29 9.91
N ILE A 74 -1.41 0.29 8.93
CA ILE A 74 -2.05 1.01 7.82
C ILE A 74 -2.81 0.02 6.94
N GLU A 75 -2.18 -1.11 6.60
CA GLU A 75 -2.83 -2.21 5.87
C GLU A 75 -4.07 -2.71 6.61
N PHE A 76 -3.96 -2.99 7.92
CA PHE A 76 -5.08 -3.41 8.75
C PHE A 76 -6.24 -2.42 8.69
N GLN A 77 -5.98 -1.13 8.85
CA GLN A 77 -7.03 -0.10 8.79
C GLN A 77 -7.64 0.02 7.39
N ALA A 78 -6.82 -0.05 6.34
CA ALA A 78 -7.30 0.02 4.97
C ALA A 78 -8.19 -1.18 4.60
N LEU A 79 -7.78 -2.39 4.99
CA LEU A 79 -8.50 -3.62 4.68
C LEU A 79 -9.75 -3.82 5.54
N THR A 80 -9.75 -3.40 6.80
CA THR A 80 -10.86 -3.66 7.73
C THR A 80 -11.78 -2.47 7.95
N GLY A 81 -11.33 -1.25 7.63
CA GLY A 81 -12.03 -0.02 8.00
C GLY A 81 -11.96 0.32 9.51
N LEU A 82 -11.20 -0.44 10.30
CA LEU A 82 -11.09 -0.26 11.75
C LEU A 82 -9.88 0.61 12.10
N SER A 83 -10.11 1.73 12.75
CA SER A 83 -9.02 2.62 13.20
C SER A 83 -8.26 2.03 14.39
N MET A 84 -6.92 2.09 14.34
CA MET A 84 -6.05 1.75 15.48
C MET A 84 -6.39 2.56 16.75
N ALA A 85 -6.95 3.76 16.60
CA ALA A 85 -7.39 4.59 17.73
C ALA A 85 -8.55 3.99 18.52
N LEU A 86 -9.22 2.96 18.02
CA LEU A 86 -10.30 2.24 18.72
C LEU A 86 -9.78 1.19 19.70
N TYR A 87 -8.49 0.91 19.69
CA TYR A 87 -7.87 -0.14 20.48
C TYR A 87 -7.03 0.44 21.61
N ASP A 88 -6.68 -0.40 22.58
CA ASP A 88 -5.78 -0.04 23.67
C ASP A 88 -4.39 0.37 23.11
N PRO A 89 -3.75 1.42 23.61
CA PRO A 89 -2.44 1.89 23.15
C PRO A 89 -1.31 0.85 23.23
N THR A 90 -1.49 -0.23 23.99
CA THR A 90 -0.54 -1.36 24.04
C THR A 90 -0.57 -2.23 22.78
N LEU A 91 -1.60 -2.10 21.93
CA LEU A 91 -1.67 -2.72 20.63
C LEU A 91 -0.75 -1.99 19.64
N SER A 92 0.51 -2.36 19.60
CA SER A 92 1.52 -1.75 18.73
C SER A 92 1.47 -2.27 17.30
N SER A 93 1.01 -3.51 17.09
CA SER A 93 0.91 -4.16 15.77
C SER A 93 -0.33 -5.02 15.68
N ALA A 94 -1.31 -4.58 14.89
CA ALA A 94 -2.54 -5.34 14.66
C ALA A 94 -2.26 -6.71 14.04
N TYR A 95 -1.34 -6.77 13.07
CA TYR A 95 -0.99 -8.02 12.37
C TYR A 95 -0.28 -9.05 13.25
N GLN A 96 0.42 -8.62 14.29
CA GLN A 96 1.16 -9.53 15.17
C GLN A 96 0.40 -9.86 16.45
N GLN A 97 -0.44 -8.95 16.93
CA GLN A 97 -1.08 -9.09 18.24
C GLN A 97 -2.59 -9.32 18.17
N LEU A 98 -3.27 -8.81 17.13
CA LEU A 98 -4.72 -8.85 17.03
C LEU A 98 -5.21 -9.89 16.01
N VAL A 99 -4.87 -9.72 14.73
CA VAL A 99 -5.38 -10.56 13.63
C VAL A 99 -5.15 -12.05 13.85
N PRO A 100 -3.98 -12.51 14.36
CA PRO A 100 -3.76 -13.93 14.63
C PRO A 100 -4.70 -14.55 15.67
N ASN A 101 -5.41 -13.73 16.45
CA ASN A 101 -6.32 -14.15 17.51
C ASN A 101 -7.80 -13.84 17.16
N MET A 102 -8.08 -13.36 15.96
CA MET A 102 -9.44 -13.12 15.49
C MET A 102 -9.99 -14.37 14.78
N ASP A 103 -11.23 -14.69 15.06
CA ASP A 103 -11.98 -15.68 14.30
C ASP A 103 -12.63 -14.99 13.11
N ASN A 104 -12.25 -15.36 11.88
CA ASN A 104 -12.81 -14.84 10.64
C ASN A 104 -12.84 -13.30 10.58
N PRO A 105 -11.69 -12.63 10.63
CA PRO A 105 -11.64 -11.17 10.55
C PRO A 105 -12.25 -10.69 9.25
N PHE A 106 -13.18 -9.73 9.32
CA PHE A 106 -13.71 -9.08 8.11
C PHE A 106 -12.65 -8.22 7.45
N SER A 107 -12.61 -8.27 6.12
CA SER A 107 -11.81 -7.35 5.30
C SER A 107 -12.50 -7.07 3.96
N PHE A 108 -12.20 -5.93 3.35
CA PHE A 108 -12.86 -5.47 2.12
C PHE A 108 -12.72 -6.45 0.95
N ASN A 109 -11.60 -7.14 0.82
CA ASN A 109 -11.38 -8.10 -0.26
C ASN A 109 -12.43 -9.22 -0.28
N GLN A 110 -12.99 -9.60 0.87
CA GLN A 110 -14.01 -10.65 0.98
C GLN A 110 -15.31 -10.30 0.24
N LEU A 111 -15.52 -9.03 -0.12
CA LEU A 111 -16.67 -8.63 -0.95
C LEU A 111 -16.59 -9.25 -2.35
N TRP A 112 -15.42 -9.63 -2.81
CA TRP A 112 -15.18 -10.30 -4.10
C TRP A 112 -15.14 -11.83 -4.02
N ASP A 113 -15.30 -12.45 -2.85
CA ASP A 113 -15.23 -13.92 -2.67
C ASP A 113 -16.24 -14.69 -3.54
N SER A 114 -17.36 -14.05 -3.90
CA SER A 114 -18.38 -14.66 -4.75
C SER A 114 -18.13 -14.49 -6.25
N LYS A 115 -17.11 -13.71 -6.63
CA LYS A 115 -16.76 -13.46 -8.03
C LYS A 115 -15.99 -14.64 -8.61
N GLN A 116 -15.95 -14.71 -9.95
CA GLN A 116 -15.16 -15.74 -10.64
C GLN A 116 -13.67 -15.46 -10.51
N GLY A 117 -12.86 -16.50 -10.70
CA GLY A 117 -11.41 -16.43 -10.64
C GLY A 117 -10.86 -16.37 -9.22
N ASP A 118 -9.76 -15.64 -9.06
CA ASP A 118 -9.06 -15.53 -7.77
C ASP A 118 -9.80 -14.63 -6.76
N GLY A 119 -10.81 -13.85 -7.18
CA GLY A 119 -11.54 -12.94 -6.29
C GLY A 119 -10.67 -11.86 -5.68
N SER A 120 -9.66 -12.22 -4.89
CA SER A 120 -8.73 -11.26 -4.30
C SER A 120 -7.30 -11.77 -4.25
N VAL A 121 -6.34 -10.89 -4.60
CA VAL A 121 -4.91 -11.19 -4.61
C VAL A 121 -4.10 -10.08 -3.97
N ALA A 122 -2.94 -10.43 -3.40
CA ALA A 122 -2.02 -9.48 -2.78
C ALA A 122 -0.62 -9.57 -3.37
N PHE A 123 0.08 -8.43 -3.45
CA PHE A 123 1.45 -8.31 -3.93
C PHE A 123 2.30 -7.54 -2.93
N HIS A 124 3.48 -8.10 -2.59
CA HIS A 124 4.45 -7.44 -1.75
C HIS A 124 5.87 -7.92 -2.08
N PRO A 125 6.75 -7.06 -2.65
CA PRO A 125 8.09 -7.45 -3.06
C PRO A 125 9.05 -7.61 -1.87
N TYR A 126 8.65 -8.40 -0.88
CA TYR A 126 9.42 -8.74 0.31
C TYR A 126 9.06 -10.14 0.82
N ASN A 127 9.71 -10.60 1.91
CA ASN A 127 9.42 -11.90 2.50
C ASN A 127 7.98 -11.96 3.02
N ARG A 128 7.24 -12.98 2.62
CA ARG A 128 5.82 -13.15 2.96
C ARG A 128 5.53 -13.22 4.46
N ASN A 129 6.51 -13.68 5.25
CA ASN A 129 6.34 -13.79 6.70
C ASN A 129 6.50 -12.48 7.47
N MET A 130 6.95 -11.40 6.82
CA MET A 130 7.06 -10.10 7.49
C MET A 130 5.69 -9.66 7.99
N TYR A 131 5.61 -9.29 9.28
CA TYR A 131 4.36 -9.00 9.98
C TYR A 131 3.32 -10.13 9.94
N PHE A 132 3.75 -11.37 9.73
CA PHE A 132 2.86 -12.54 9.59
C PHE A 132 1.89 -12.40 8.39
N ARG A 133 2.25 -11.66 7.33
CA ARG A 133 1.37 -11.41 6.18
C ARG A 133 0.85 -12.69 5.55
N ASP A 134 1.69 -13.71 5.41
CA ASP A 134 1.29 -15.01 4.88
C ASP A 134 0.06 -15.58 5.61
N ARG A 135 0.11 -15.56 6.94
CA ARG A 135 -0.98 -16.02 7.79
C ARG A 135 -2.17 -15.06 7.78
N ASN A 136 -1.90 -13.75 7.90
CA ASN A 136 -2.93 -12.75 8.04
C ASN A 136 -3.74 -12.56 6.76
N TYR A 137 -3.10 -12.53 5.59
CA TYR A 137 -3.80 -12.45 4.32
C TYR A 137 -4.68 -13.68 4.07
N LYS A 138 -4.19 -14.86 4.45
CA LYS A 138 -5.01 -16.06 4.43
C LYS A 138 -6.23 -15.96 5.36
N SER A 139 -6.07 -15.40 6.56
CA SER A 139 -7.19 -15.16 7.50
C SER A 139 -8.15 -14.10 6.97
N PHE A 140 -7.68 -13.11 6.23
CA PHE A 140 -8.49 -12.12 5.52
C PHE A 140 -9.15 -12.66 4.23
N GLY A 141 -8.91 -13.92 3.85
CA GLY A 141 -9.54 -14.53 2.70
C GLY A 141 -8.90 -14.19 1.36
N PHE A 142 -7.66 -13.68 1.31
CA PHE A 142 -6.95 -13.55 0.04
C PHE A 142 -6.70 -14.93 -0.57
N ASN A 143 -7.03 -15.09 -1.85
CA ASN A 143 -6.88 -16.34 -2.58
C ASN A 143 -5.41 -16.60 -2.93
N ARG A 144 -4.66 -15.54 -3.30
CA ARG A 144 -3.23 -15.64 -3.63
C ARG A 144 -2.45 -14.48 -3.01
N PHE A 145 -1.19 -14.76 -2.70
CA PHE A 145 -0.26 -13.75 -2.20
C PHE A 145 1.11 -13.90 -2.89
N TYR A 146 1.41 -12.98 -3.77
CA TYR A 146 2.68 -12.87 -4.49
C TYR A 146 3.71 -12.13 -3.63
N ALA A 147 4.84 -12.79 -3.35
CA ALA A 147 5.93 -12.27 -2.53
C ALA A 147 7.29 -12.66 -3.12
N LEU A 148 8.40 -12.42 -2.42
CA LEU A 148 9.72 -12.89 -2.86
C LEU A 148 9.89 -14.41 -2.72
N ASP A 149 9.09 -15.03 -1.88
CA ASP A 149 9.20 -16.43 -1.49
C ASP A 149 7.82 -17.10 -1.48
N GLY A 150 7.81 -18.43 -1.37
CA GLY A 150 6.59 -19.23 -1.29
C GLY A 150 6.12 -19.79 -2.62
N GLU A 151 4.85 -20.12 -2.73
CA GLU A 151 4.24 -20.74 -3.91
C GLU A 151 4.04 -19.71 -5.03
N ASP A 152 3.41 -18.59 -4.72
CA ASP A 152 3.25 -17.47 -5.64
C ASP A 152 4.41 -16.50 -5.44
N GLN A 153 5.26 -16.36 -6.45
CA GLN A 153 6.44 -15.50 -6.40
C GLN A 153 6.33 -14.36 -7.41
N MET A 154 6.76 -13.19 -7.00
CA MET A 154 7.04 -12.08 -7.90
C MET A 154 8.34 -12.36 -8.64
N THR A 155 8.37 -12.08 -9.94
CA THR A 155 9.51 -12.32 -10.81
C THR A 155 10.02 -11.02 -11.43
N ASP A 156 11.23 -11.05 -12.00
CA ASP A 156 11.82 -9.92 -12.72
C ASP A 156 11.83 -8.58 -11.94
N LEU A 157 11.95 -8.69 -10.62
CA LEU A 157 12.03 -7.53 -9.75
C LEU A 157 13.37 -6.82 -9.93
N ALA A 158 13.32 -5.61 -10.45
CA ALA A 158 14.46 -4.74 -10.62
C ALA A 158 14.64 -3.79 -9.42
N LYS A 159 15.87 -3.35 -9.22
CA LYS A 159 16.24 -2.33 -8.24
C LYS A 159 16.74 -1.09 -8.97
N ILE A 160 16.63 0.07 -8.33
CA ILE A 160 17.25 1.29 -8.83
C ILE A 160 18.64 1.39 -8.24
N ASP A 161 19.65 1.43 -9.08
CA ASP A 161 21.08 1.54 -8.70
C ASP A 161 21.47 0.55 -7.58
N ALA A 162 21.94 1.05 -6.45
CA ALA A 162 22.36 0.24 -5.29
C ALA A 162 21.23 0.03 -4.26
N ALA A 163 19.99 0.40 -4.56
CA ALA A 163 18.87 0.25 -3.62
C ALA A 163 18.70 -1.19 -3.11
N TRP A 164 18.29 -1.32 -1.86
CA TRP A 164 18.10 -2.64 -1.25
C TRP A 164 16.82 -3.32 -1.70
N TYR A 165 15.80 -2.54 -2.03
CA TYR A 165 14.46 -3.01 -2.33
C TYR A 165 14.13 -2.93 -3.82
N ALA A 166 13.15 -3.70 -4.22
CA ALA A 166 12.59 -3.65 -5.57
C ALA A 166 11.97 -2.29 -5.85
N SER A 167 12.10 -1.82 -7.09
CA SER A 167 11.47 -0.60 -7.55
C SER A 167 9.95 -0.73 -7.59
N ASP A 168 9.25 0.38 -7.40
CA ASP A 168 7.80 0.43 -7.57
C ASP A 168 7.40 0.08 -9.00
N GLU A 169 8.20 0.48 -10.00
CA GLU A 169 7.98 0.13 -11.40
C GLU A 169 7.95 -1.39 -11.61
N SER A 170 8.97 -2.11 -11.15
CA SER A 170 9.02 -3.57 -11.30
C SER A 170 7.92 -4.28 -10.48
N THR A 171 7.54 -3.70 -9.36
CA THR A 171 6.40 -4.18 -8.56
C THR A 171 5.10 -4.03 -9.34
N TYR A 172 4.87 -2.88 -9.96
CA TYR A 172 3.66 -2.65 -10.77
C TYR A 172 3.66 -3.47 -12.06
N CYS A 173 4.81 -3.75 -12.67
CA CYS A 173 4.90 -4.67 -13.81
C CYS A 173 4.35 -6.06 -13.44
N ASN A 174 4.72 -6.62 -12.29
CA ASN A 174 4.16 -7.89 -11.82
C ASN A 174 2.62 -7.86 -11.66
N VAL A 175 2.08 -6.75 -11.18
CA VAL A 175 0.62 -6.58 -11.08
C VAL A 175 -0.02 -6.51 -12.46
N LEU A 176 0.57 -5.76 -13.39
CA LEU A 176 0.07 -5.62 -14.76
C LEU A 176 0.14 -6.94 -15.53
N ASP A 177 1.22 -7.70 -15.37
CA ASP A 177 1.36 -9.03 -15.97
C ASP A 177 0.26 -9.97 -15.47
N TYR A 178 0.05 -10.04 -14.16
CA TYR A 178 -1.05 -10.79 -13.57
C TYR A 178 -2.41 -10.36 -14.14
N LEU A 179 -2.69 -9.06 -14.19
CA LEU A 179 -3.95 -8.55 -14.72
C LEU A 179 -4.13 -8.82 -16.21
N SER A 180 -3.04 -8.93 -16.98
CA SER A 180 -3.08 -9.25 -18.40
C SER A 180 -3.27 -10.74 -18.68
N GLU A 181 -2.88 -11.60 -17.74
CA GLU A 181 -2.98 -13.05 -17.85
C GLU A 181 -4.32 -13.59 -17.34
N THR A 182 -5.07 -12.79 -16.58
CA THR A 182 -6.38 -13.17 -16.06
C THR A 182 -7.48 -12.51 -16.88
N ASP A 183 -8.53 -13.28 -17.19
CA ASP A 183 -9.76 -12.74 -17.79
C ASP A 183 -10.69 -12.10 -16.74
N ASP A 184 -10.23 -12.05 -15.49
CA ASP A 184 -11.01 -11.56 -14.36
C ASP A 184 -11.12 -10.03 -14.39
N THR A 185 -12.32 -9.53 -14.51
CA THR A 185 -12.62 -8.07 -14.52
C THR A 185 -13.20 -7.57 -13.20
N GLU A 186 -13.48 -8.49 -12.28
CA GLU A 186 -14.16 -8.24 -11.00
C GLU A 186 -13.33 -8.83 -9.87
N GLN A 187 -12.28 -8.12 -9.45
CA GLN A 187 -11.35 -8.61 -8.44
C GLN A 187 -10.81 -7.48 -7.54
N PHE A 188 -10.31 -7.85 -6.39
CA PHE A 188 -9.60 -6.96 -5.48
C PHE A 188 -8.09 -7.27 -5.50
N VAL A 189 -7.29 -6.25 -5.74
CA VAL A 189 -5.82 -6.37 -5.79
C VAL A 189 -5.19 -5.45 -4.74
N GLN A 190 -4.54 -6.04 -3.75
CA GLN A 190 -3.76 -5.33 -2.74
C GLN A 190 -2.29 -5.27 -3.16
N VAL A 191 -1.71 -4.08 -3.16
CA VAL A 191 -0.28 -3.89 -3.47
C VAL A 191 0.38 -3.11 -2.33
N VAL A 192 1.49 -3.63 -1.81
CA VAL A 192 2.33 -2.94 -0.84
C VAL A 192 3.73 -2.86 -1.42
N THR A 193 4.21 -1.65 -1.74
CA THR A 193 5.53 -1.47 -2.35
C THR A 193 6.66 -1.40 -1.32
N MET A 194 7.92 -1.34 -1.78
CA MET A 194 9.09 -1.31 -0.89
C MET A 194 10.14 -0.27 -1.30
N GLN A 195 10.03 0.38 -2.46
CA GLN A 195 11.09 1.26 -2.99
C GLN A 195 11.53 2.34 -1.98
N ASN A 196 10.57 2.97 -1.32
CA ASN A 196 10.82 4.08 -0.41
C ASN A 196 10.99 3.67 1.06
N HIS A 197 11.19 2.36 1.32
CA HIS A 197 11.37 1.87 2.69
C HIS A 197 12.77 2.20 3.23
N MET A 198 12.84 2.62 4.48
CA MET A 198 14.12 2.84 5.18
C MET A 198 14.98 1.54 5.22
N PRO A 199 16.31 1.62 5.42
CA PRO A 199 17.09 2.82 5.67
C PRO A 199 17.26 3.65 4.40
N TYR A 200 17.46 4.95 4.57
CA TYR A 200 17.84 5.85 3.48
C TYR A 200 19.36 5.95 3.46
N ASP A 201 19.95 5.85 2.28
CA ASP A 201 21.40 5.88 2.09
C ASP A 201 21.71 6.39 0.68
N SER A 202 22.96 6.66 0.36
CA SER A 202 23.45 7.13 -0.93
C SER A 202 23.33 6.06 -2.04
N TRP A 203 22.14 5.52 -2.25
CA TRP A 203 21.91 4.45 -3.24
C TRP A 203 21.74 4.94 -4.66
N TYR A 204 21.14 6.13 -4.81
CA TYR A 204 20.73 6.65 -6.10
C TYR A 204 21.83 7.54 -6.70
N GLN A 205 22.27 7.22 -7.93
CA GLN A 205 23.34 7.95 -8.62
C GLN A 205 22.92 9.36 -9.04
N ASN A 206 21.62 9.59 -9.21
CA ASN A 206 21.06 10.88 -9.63
C ASN A 206 20.38 11.64 -8.48
N ASN A 207 20.84 11.46 -7.25
CA ASN A 207 20.31 12.20 -6.11
C ASN A 207 20.66 13.68 -6.21
N GLN A 208 19.66 14.50 -6.56
CA GLN A 208 19.81 15.93 -6.77
C GLN A 208 20.19 16.70 -5.50
N PHE A 209 19.91 16.16 -4.31
CA PHE A 209 20.29 16.78 -3.05
C PHE A 209 21.77 16.60 -2.71
N ILE A 210 22.41 15.54 -3.21
CA ILE A 210 23.86 15.34 -3.03
C ILE A 210 24.62 16.28 -3.94
N ASP A 211 24.22 16.37 -5.21
CA ASP A 211 24.96 17.09 -6.26
C ASP A 211 24.43 18.50 -6.52
N GLY A 212 23.26 18.84 -6.02
CA GLY A 212 22.58 20.11 -6.25
C GLY A 212 22.89 21.18 -5.19
N ASP A 213 22.80 22.45 -5.61
CA ASP A 213 22.79 23.56 -4.68
C ASP A 213 21.50 23.58 -3.88
N THR A 214 21.62 23.67 -2.57
CA THR A 214 20.48 23.82 -1.66
C THR A 214 20.47 25.22 -1.04
N SER A 215 19.27 25.77 -0.83
CA SER A 215 19.09 27.07 -0.18
C SER A 215 19.29 27.03 1.34
N VAL A 216 19.47 25.86 1.90
CA VAL A 216 19.73 25.59 3.33
C VAL A 216 20.98 24.73 3.47
N ASP A 217 21.71 24.93 4.56
CA ASP A 217 22.83 24.06 4.90
C ASP A 217 22.27 22.72 5.40
N LEU A 218 22.42 21.68 4.58
CA LEU A 218 22.08 20.31 4.93
C LEU A 218 23.35 19.59 5.38
N THR A 219 23.24 18.80 6.45
CA THR A 219 24.28 17.84 6.83
C THR A 219 24.34 16.70 5.82
N ASP A 220 25.43 15.93 5.84
CA ASP A 220 25.57 14.76 4.95
C ASP A 220 24.43 13.76 5.14
N ASP A 221 23.98 13.56 6.37
CA ASP A 221 22.86 12.66 6.71
C ASP A 221 21.49 13.18 6.20
N GLU A 222 21.33 14.48 6.00
CA GLU A 222 20.10 15.10 5.48
C GLU A 222 20.05 15.13 3.95
N ARG A 223 21.15 14.84 3.27
CA ARG A 223 21.27 14.81 1.81
C ARG A 223 20.99 13.43 1.21
N VAL A 224 20.90 12.41 2.04
CA VAL A 224 20.79 10.98 1.65
C VAL A 224 19.33 10.53 1.44
#